data_11399a5dc72e2bf6bcb82bc5c3bc58a7
#
_entry.id   11399a5dc72e2bf6bcb82bc5c3bc58a7
#
_cell.length_a   1.000
_cell.length_b   1.000
_cell.length_c   1.000
_cell.angle_alpha   90.00
_cell.angle_beta   90.00
_cell.angle_gamma   90.00
#
_symmetry.space_group_name_H-M   'P 1'
#
loop_
_entity.id
_entity.type
_entity.pdbx_description
1 polymer ?
#
loop_
_entity_poly.entity_id
_entity_poly.type
_entity_poly.pdbx_seq_one_letter_code
_entity_poly.pdbx_strand_id
1 'polypeptide(L)'
;METFQESGADVVVPDDSHAVLIGVSAYEDAEFRPIRAARRSVEAMRALLTDPVLCGWPPDRVTEIVNPSLAVDVATGLVDLAEKTTGALLVYYAGHGVLSPRAELCLTVTSTRWNRPKITGLTWETVAEVLRSSSARVRLAILDCCFAGQAIEALTDSCGPQNHSG
;
A
#
# COMPACT_ATOMS: atom_id res chain seq x y z
N MET A 1 45.76 7.14 -11.39
CA MET A 1 44.51 6.80 -12.12
C MET A 1 43.84 5.73 -11.28
N GLU A 2 43.14 6.15 -10.21
CA GLU A 2 42.46 5.26 -9.27
C GLU A 2 41.12 4.84 -9.90
N THR A 3 40.99 3.55 -10.15
CA THR A 3 39.74 2.93 -10.54
C THR A 3 38.79 2.91 -9.33
N PHE A 4 37.77 3.75 -9.35
CA PHE A 4 36.63 3.62 -8.45
C PHE A 4 35.94 2.28 -8.78
N GLN A 5 36.15 1.29 -7.94
CA GLN A 5 35.42 0.05 -7.94
C GLN A 5 34.09 0.38 -7.27
N GLU A 6 33.02 0.59 -8.06
CA GLU A 6 31.67 0.64 -7.53
C GLU A 6 31.35 -0.72 -6.91
N SER A 7 31.43 -0.77 -5.61
CA SER A 7 30.83 -1.84 -4.83
C SER A 7 29.31 -1.69 -4.97
N GLY A 8 28.73 -2.34 -5.97
CA GLY A 8 27.30 -2.55 -6.04
C GLY A 8 26.90 -3.30 -4.78
N ALA A 9 26.31 -2.61 -3.81
CA ALA A 9 25.67 -3.29 -2.70
C ALA A 9 24.56 -4.15 -3.30
N ASP A 10 24.73 -5.47 -3.28
CA ASP A 10 23.65 -6.39 -3.62
C ASP A 10 22.45 -6.03 -2.73
N VAL A 11 21.37 -5.57 -3.35
CA VAL A 11 20.12 -5.29 -2.64
C VAL A 11 19.53 -6.64 -2.24
N VAL A 12 19.87 -7.08 -1.05
CA VAL A 12 19.33 -8.33 -0.49
C VAL A 12 17.96 -8.03 0.08
N VAL A 13 16.92 -8.54 -0.57
CA VAL A 13 15.56 -8.54 -0.02
C VAL A 13 15.57 -9.43 1.22
N PRO A 14 15.18 -8.93 2.40
CA PRO A 14 15.14 -9.77 3.60
C PRO A 14 14.23 -10.98 3.40
N ASP A 15 14.62 -12.13 3.94
CA ASP A 15 13.78 -13.32 3.96
C ASP A 15 12.40 -12.99 4.55
N ASP A 16 11.37 -13.69 4.09
CA ASP A 16 9.98 -13.46 4.51
C ASP A 16 9.45 -12.02 4.30
N SER A 17 9.90 -11.37 3.21
CA SER A 17 9.37 -10.11 2.73
C SER A 17 8.22 -10.33 1.75
N HIS A 18 7.17 -9.51 1.82
CA HIS A 18 6.02 -9.56 0.92
C HIS A 18 5.63 -8.16 0.43
N ALA A 19 5.21 -8.08 -0.83
CA ALA A 19 4.63 -6.91 -1.44
C ALA A 19 3.18 -7.18 -1.88
N VAL A 20 2.30 -6.21 -1.62
CA VAL A 20 0.93 -6.20 -2.11
C VAL A 20 0.74 -4.99 -3.00
N LEU A 21 0.37 -5.23 -4.26
CA LEU A 21 0.18 -4.20 -5.28
C LEU A 21 -1.30 -4.14 -5.62
N ILE A 22 -1.96 -3.04 -5.25
CA ILE A 22 -3.40 -2.83 -5.42
C ILE A 22 -3.62 -1.80 -6.52
N GLY A 23 -4.34 -2.18 -7.58
CA GLY A 23 -4.67 -1.29 -8.68
C GLY A 23 -6.17 -1.23 -8.94
N VAL A 24 -6.76 -0.04 -8.92
CA VAL A 24 -8.20 0.16 -9.18
C VAL A 24 -8.37 1.06 -10.38
N SER A 25 -8.74 0.47 -11.51
CA SER A 25 -8.87 1.15 -12.80
C SER A 25 -10.32 1.33 -13.27
N ALA A 26 -11.27 0.61 -12.68
CA ALA A 26 -12.69 0.62 -13.01
C ALA A 26 -13.55 0.73 -11.76
N TYR A 27 -14.70 1.36 -11.87
CA TYR A 27 -15.61 1.68 -10.77
C TYR A 27 -17.05 1.44 -11.18
N GLU A 28 -17.87 0.97 -10.25
CA GLU A 28 -19.31 0.79 -10.43
C GLU A 28 -20.10 2.11 -10.28
N ASP A 29 -19.61 3.00 -9.41
CA ASP A 29 -20.19 4.32 -9.20
C ASP A 29 -19.72 5.28 -10.29
N ALA A 30 -20.66 5.87 -11.06
CA ALA A 30 -20.40 6.73 -12.20
C ALA A 30 -19.70 8.06 -11.84
N GLU A 31 -19.71 8.46 -10.56
CA GLU A 31 -18.98 9.62 -10.07
C GLU A 31 -17.46 9.41 -10.13
N PHE A 32 -16.99 8.16 -10.15
CA PHE A 32 -15.58 7.83 -10.33
C PHE A 32 -15.24 7.61 -11.80
N ARG A 33 -14.35 8.43 -12.32
CA ARG A 33 -13.82 8.22 -13.68
C ARG A 33 -12.84 7.04 -13.70
N PRO A 34 -12.88 6.16 -14.70
CA PRO A 34 -11.90 5.08 -14.84
C PRO A 34 -10.46 5.62 -14.93
N ILE A 35 -9.53 4.95 -14.23
CA ILE A 35 -8.09 5.27 -14.26
C ILE A 35 -7.35 4.11 -14.93
N ARG A 36 -7.30 4.08 -16.25
CA ARG A 36 -6.61 3.02 -17.01
C ARG A 36 -5.13 2.87 -16.66
N ALA A 37 -4.51 3.96 -16.21
CA ALA A 37 -3.11 3.97 -15.80
C ALA A 37 -2.86 3.12 -14.54
N ALA A 38 -3.81 3.02 -13.61
CA ALA A 38 -3.63 2.30 -12.34
C ALA A 38 -3.20 0.83 -12.54
N ARG A 39 -3.80 0.14 -13.51
CA ARG A 39 -3.39 -1.23 -13.85
C ARG A 39 -1.95 -1.29 -14.36
N ARG A 40 -1.57 -0.39 -15.27
CA ARG A 40 -0.20 -0.33 -15.81
C ARG A 40 0.83 0.02 -14.74
N SER A 41 0.44 0.87 -13.78
CA SER A 41 1.29 1.22 -12.64
C SER A 41 1.58 -0.01 -11.76
N VAL A 42 0.58 -0.86 -11.52
CA VAL A 42 0.77 -2.13 -10.79
C VAL A 42 1.69 -3.07 -11.57
N GLU A 43 1.45 -3.26 -12.87
CA GLU A 43 2.28 -4.10 -13.75
C GLU A 43 3.74 -3.61 -13.77
N ALA A 44 3.95 -2.30 -13.88
CA ALA A 44 5.28 -1.69 -13.85
C ALA A 44 5.97 -1.85 -12.48
N MET A 45 5.23 -1.65 -11.38
CA MET A 45 5.76 -1.82 -10.03
C MET A 45 6.16 -3.28 -9.80
N ARG A 46 5.33 -4.25 -10.24
CA ARG A 46 5.70 -5.67 -10.18
C ARG A 46 6.98 -5.96 -10.95
N ALA A 47 7.06 -5.50 -12.20
CA ALA A 47 8.25 -5.70 -13.04
C ALA A 47 9.51 -5.14 -12.36
N LEU A 48 9.43 -3.95 -11.79
CA LEU A 48 10.54 -3.32 -11.06
C LEU A 48 10.95 -4.12 -9.81
N LEU A 49 9.98 -4.57 -9.02
CA LEU A 49 10.26 -5.32 -7.80
C LEU A 49 10.88 -6.69 -8.11
N THR A 50 10.40 -7.37 -9.17
CA THR A 50 10.87 -8.72 -9.51
C THR A 50 12.10 -8.74 -10.42
N ASP A 51 12.54 -7.60 -10.93
CA ASP A 51 13.76 -7.51 -11.70
C ASP A 51 14.98 -7.82 -10.83
N PRO A 52 15.79 -8.85 -11.18
CA PRO A 52 16.91 -9.30 -10.36
C PRO A 52 18.05 -8.28 -10.26
N VAL A 53 18.13 -7.33 -11.20
CA VAL A 53 19.15 -6.27 -11.20
C VAL A 53 18.71 -5.08 -10.35
N LEU A 54 17.39 -4.82 -10.25
CA LEU A 54 16.85 -3.67 -9.55
C LEU A 54 16.50 -4.00 -8.08
N CYS A 55 15.50 -4.85 -7.87
CA CYS A 55 15.00 -5.13 -6.52
C CYS A 55 15.09 -6.60 -6.12
N GLY A 56 15.06 -7.54 -7.07
CA GLY A 56 15.28 -8.96 -6.83
C GLY A 56 14.23 -9.67 -5.95
N TRP A 57 13.02 -9.13 -5.82
CA TRP A 57 11.96 -9.80 -5.06
C TRP A 57 11.54 -11.10 -5.74
N PRO A 58 11.39 -12.21 -4.99
CA PRO A 58 10.82 -13.42 -5.55
C PRO A 58 9.41 -13.16 -6.08
N PRO A 59 9.06 -13.60 -7.30
CA PRO A 59 7.75 -13.33 -7.91
C PRO A 59 6.55 -13.84 -7.11
N ASP A 60 6.72 -14.91 -6.34
CA ASP A 60 5.70 -15.50 -5.46
C ASP A 60 5.50 -14.69 -4.16
N ARG A 61 6.38 -13.74 -3.88
CA ARG A 61 6.29 -12.80 -2.75
C ARG A 61 5.66 -11.45 -3.15
N VAL A 62 5.30 -11.28 -4.41
CA VAL A 62 4.64 -10.07 -4.93
C VAL A 62 3.22 -10.40 -5.37
N THR A 63 2.25 -10.02 -4.56
CA THR A 63 0.81 -10.24 -4.80
C THR A 63 0.20 -9.04 -5.51
N GLU A 64 -0.48 -9.28 -6.63
CA GLU A 64 -1.27 -8.27 -7.35
C GLU A 64 -2.76 -8.44 -7.05
N ILE A 65 -3.40 -7.31 -6.73
CA ILE A 65 -4.86 -7.22 -6.54
C ILE A 65 -5.39 -6.16 -7.49
N VAL A 66 -5.93 -6.58 -8.62
CA VAL A 66 -6.42 -5.65 -9.66
C VAL A 66 -7.94 -5.60 -9.63
N ASN A 67 -8.49 -4.40 -9.52
CA ASN A 67 -9.92 -4.12 -9.46
C ASN A 67 -10.64 -4.96 -8.37
N PRO A 68 -10.20 -4.92 -7.11
CA PRO A 68 -10.91 -5.61 -6.04
C PRO A 68 -12.32 -5.04 -5.89
N SER A 69 -13.29 -5.93 -5.66
CA SER A 69 -14.69 -5.52 -5.51
C SER A 69 -14.96 -4.96 -4.11
N LEU A 70 -14.50 -5.64 -3.07
CA LEU A 70 -14.82 -5.28 -1.69
C LEU A 70 -13.58 -4.88 -0.89
N ALA A 71 -13.70 -3.82 -0.12
CA ALA A 71 -12.62 -3.35 0.76
C ALA A 71 -12.25 -4.37 1.84
N VAL A 72 -13.22 -5.13 2.34
CA VAL A 72 -13.00 -6.17 3.36
C VAL A 72 -12.11 -7.31 2.86
N ASP A 73 -12.23 -7.69 1.58
CA ASP A 73 -11.39 -8.75 1.01
C ASP A 73 -9.93 -8.30 0.92
N VAL A 74 -9.73 -7.02 0.53
CA VAL A 74 -8.39 -6.42 0.51
C VAL A 74 -7.81 -6.34 1.92
N ALA A 75 -8.59 -5.86 2.89
CA ALA A 75 -8.15 -5.75 4.28
C ALA A 75 -7.76 -7.11 4.86
N THR A 76 -8.59 -8.15 4.64
CA THR A 76 -8.30 -9.53 5.09
C THR A 76 -7.02 -10.07 4.46
N GLY A 77 -6.87 -9.91 3.14
CA GLY A 77 -5.64 -10.34 2.45
C GLY A 77 -4.38 -9.61 2.94
N LEU A 78 -4.50 -8.33 3.30
CA LEU A 78 -3.41 -7.56 3.92
C LEU A 78 -3.05 -8.10 5.30
N VAL A 79 -4.04 -8.44 6.14
CA VAL A 79 -3.81 -9.04 7.47
C VAL A 79 -3.10 -10.39 7.33
N ASP A 80 -3.60 -11.28 6.46
CA ASP A 80 -3.01 -12.60 6.24
C ASP A 80 -1.55 -12.54 5.78
N LEU A 81 -1.19 -11.53 5.00
CA LEU A 81 0.20 -11.31 4.56
C LEU A 81 1.04 -10.65 5.64
N ALA A 82 0.49 -9.70 6.38
CA ALA A 82 1.19 -9.03 7.48
C ALA A 82 1.60 -10.00 8.60
N GLU A 83 0.75 -10.98 8.91
CA GLU A 83 1.02 -12.03 9.89
C GLU A 83 2.19 -12.95 9.50
N LYS A 84 2.42 -13.15 8.20
CA LYS A 84 3.48 -14.01 7.65
C LYS A 84 4.78 -13.27 7.38
N THR A 85 4.75 -11.92 7.46
CA THR A 85 5.88 -11.08 7.05
C THR A 85 6.71 -10.68 8.25
N THR A 86 7.98 -11.06 8.24
CA THR A 86 8.95 -10.65 9.26
C THR A 86 10.07 -9.76 8.69
N GLY A 87 10.29 -9.81 7.38
CA GLY A 87 11.25 -8.99 6.65
C GLY A 87 10.73 -7.60 6.33
N ALA A 88 10.34 -7.36 5.09
CA ALA A 88 9.73 -6.12 4.62
C ALA A 88 8.30 -6.35 4.14
N LEU A 89 7.37 -5.51 4.58
CA LEU A 89 5.99 -5.46 4.07
C LEU A 89 5.82 -4.17 3.25
N LEU A 90 5.59 -4.33 1.95
CA LEU A 90 5.30 -3.23 1.03
C LEU A 90 3.83 -3.27 0.63
N VAL A 91 3.13 -2.17 0.81
CA VAL A 91 1.79 -1.95 0.26
C VAL A 91 1.86 -0.83 -0.77
N TYR A 92 1.56 -1.14 -2.02
CA TYR A 92 1.42 -0.17 -3.10
C TYR A 92 -0.05 -0.07 -3.51
N TYR A 93 -0.55 1.15 -3.64
CA TYR A 93 -1.90 1.41 -4.11
C TYR A 93 -1.89 2.42 -5.25
N ALA A 94 -2.58 2.11 -6.35
CA ALA A 94 -2.84 2.99 -7.48
C ALA A 94 -4.34 3.05 -7.78
N GLY A 95 -4.96 4.24 -7.64
CA GLY A 95 -6.39 4.42 -7.82
C GLY A 95 -6.88 5.78 -7.34
N HIS A 96 -8.19 5.96 -7.16
CA HIS A 96 -8.72 7.17 -6.52
C HIS A 96 -8.52 7.14 -5.00
N GLY A 97 -8.03 8.25 -4.46
CA GLY A 97 -8.14 8.57 -3.04
C GLY A 97 -9.24 9.62 -2.86
N VAL A 98 -10.09 9.44 -1.87
CA VAL A 98 -11.16 10.39 -1.53
C VAL A 98 -11.19 10.64 -0.03
N LEU A 99 -11.62 11.83 0.37
CA LEU A 99 -11.78 12.15 1.78
C LEU A 99 -13.22 11.88 2.23
N SER A 100 -13.35 11.27 3.41
CA SER A 100 -14.63 11.21 4.10
C SER A 100 -15.06 12.61 4.58
N PRO A 101 -16.32 12.80 5.03
CA PRO A 101 -16.75 14.08 5.62
C PRO A 101 -15.94 14.54 6.84
N ARG A 102 -15.15 13.65 7.44
CA ARG A 102 -14.22 13.94 8.55
C ARG A 102 -12.78 14.08 8.10
N ALA A 103 -12.53 14.29 6.80
CA ALA A 103 -11.22 14.40 6.18
C ALA A 103 -10.33 13.14 6.32
N GLU A 104 -10.92 11.96 6.55
CA GLU A 104 -10.19 10.70 6.59
C GLU A 104 -9.96 10.17 5.17
N LEU A 105 -8.76 9.78 4.83
CA LEU A 105 -8.43 9.21 3.52
C LEU A 105 -9.07 7.82 3.36
N CYS A 106 -9.79 7.66 2.26
CA CYS A 106 -10.36 6.39 1.82
C CYS A 106 -9.77 6.03 0.46
N LEU A 107 -9.14 4.87 0.35
CA LEU A 107 -8.68 4.27 -0.89
C LEU A 107 -9.87 3.56 -1.52
N THR A 108 -10.14 3.83 -2.78
CA THR A 108 -11.32 3.27 -3.45
C THR A 108 -11.08 1.82 -3.89
N VAL A 109 -12.15 1.04 -3.89
CA VAL A 109 -12.28 -0.24 -4.58
C VAL A 109 -13.39 -0.13 -5.63
N THR A 110 -13.62 -1.14 -6.47
CA THR A 110 -14.58 -0.99 -7.59
C THR A 110 -16.01 -0.69 -7.13
N SER A 111 -16.45 -1.22 -5.98
CA SER A 111 -17.78 -0.99 -5.42
C SER A 111 -17.88 0.25 -4.52
N THR A 112 -16.82 1.03 -4.38
CA THR A 112 -16.84 2.24 -3.53
C THR A 112 -17.90 3.22 -4.01
N ARG A 113 -18.71 3.72 -3.05
CA ARG A 113 -19.73 4.75 -3.29
C ARG A 113 -19.19 6.13 -2.95
N TRP A 114 -19.30 7.06 -3.91
CA TRP A 114 -18.81 8.44 -3.77
C TRP A 114 -19.34 9.14 -2.50
N ASN A 115 -20.62 8.96 -2.21
CA ASN A 115 -21.28 9.58 -1.06
C ASN A 115 -21.05 8.86 0.27
N ARG A 116 -20.40 7.69 0.29
CA ARG A 116 -20.15 6.86 1.48
C ARG A 116 -18.78 6.17 1.44
N PRO A 117 -17.68 6.90 1.13
CA PRO A 117 -16.39 6.28 0.88
C PRO A 117 -15.83 5.57 2.14
N LYS A 118 -16.10 6.08 3.34
CA LYS A 118 -15.65 5.47 4.60
C LYS A 118 -16.29 4.09 4.87
N ILE A 119 -17.51 3.85 4.36
CA ILE A 119 -18.23 2.59 4.59
C ILE A 119 -17.89 1.57 3.50
N THR A 120 -17.71 2.04 2.28
CA THR A 120 -17.62 1.19 1.09
C THR A 120 -16.21 1.09 0.49
N GLY A 121 -15.30 1.97 0.88
CA GLY A 121 -13.91 1.97 0.48
C GLY A 121 -13.00 1.40 1.56
N LEU A 122 -11.73 1.22 1.24
CA LEU A 122 -10.68 0.82 2.18
C LEU A 122 -10.14 2.07 2.87
N THR A 123 -10.41 2.25 4.16
CA THR A 123 -9.88 3.41 4.89
C THR A 123 -8.37 3.29 5.05
N TRP A 124 -7.67 4.41 4.95
CA TRP A 124 -6.23 4.44 5.23
C TRP A 124 -5.92 3.96 6.65
N GLU A 125 -6.77 4.28 7.61
CA GLU A 125 -6.60 3.82 9.00
C GLU A 125 -6.56 2.29 9.11
N THR A 126 -7.38 1.57 8.34
CA THR A 126 -7.33 0.11 8.27
C THR A 126 -5.97 -0.39 7.76
N VAL A 127 -5.45 0.22 6.69
CA VAL A 127 -4.13 -0.14 6.13
C VAL A 127 -3.02 0.18 7.12
N ALA A 128 -3.08 1.36 7.76
CA ALA A 128 -2.10 1.79 8.74
C ALA A 128 -2.09 0.87 9.97
N GLU A 129 -3.26 0.42 10.43
CA GLU A 129 -3.37 -0.54 11.54
C GLU A 129 -2.72 -1.88 11.20
N VAL A 130 -2.97 -2.42 10.00
CA VAL A 130 -2.31 -3.64 9.54
C VAL A 130 -0.79 -3.47 9.49
N LEU A 131 -0.31 -2.34 8.98
CA LEU A 131 1.12 -2.05 8.95
C LEU A 131 1.71 -1.93 10.37
N ARG A 132 1.03 -1.26 11.29
CA ARG A 132 1.48 -1.10 12.68
C ARG A 132 1.52 -2.43 13.44
N SER A 133 0.53 -3.28 13.24
CA SER A 133 0.42 -4.59 13.91
C SER A 133 1.32 -5.67 13.31
N SER A 134 1.86 -5.45 12.10
CA SER A 134 2.76 -6.39 11.43
C SER A 134 4.07 -6.58 12.19
N SER A 135 4.57 -7.82 12.21
CA SER A 135 5.91 -8.17 12.71
C SER A 135 7.05 -7.80 11.76
N ALA A 136 6.75 -7.23 10.59
CA ALA A 136 7.74 -6.84 9.60
C ALA A 136 8.70 -5.77 10.16
N ARG A 137 10.00 -5.97 9.93
CA ARG A 137 11.05 -5.01 10.35
C ARG A 137 10.99 -3.72 9.55
N VAL A 138 10.61 -3.81 8.27
CA VAL A 138 10.42 -2.67 7.38
C VAL A 138 8.98 -2.66 6.89
N ARG A 139 8.31 -1.53 7.05
CA ARG A 139 6.91 -1.34 6.61
C ARG A 139 6.85 -0.12 5.72
N LEU A 140 6.41 -0.34 4.48
CA LEU A 140 6.35 0.69 3.45
C LEU A 140 4.94 0.77 2.88
N ALA A 141 4.44 1.98 2.72
CA ALA A 141 3.25 2.26 1.94
C ALA A 141 3.57 3.28 0.85
N ILE A 142 3.20 2.97 -0.38
CA ILE A 142 3.32 3.86 -1.53
C ILE A 142 1.91 4.10 -2.06
N LEU A 143 1.43 5.33 -1.98
CA LEU A 143 0.08 5.72 -2.39
C LEU A 143 0.15 6.61 -3.64
N ASP A 144 -0.21 6.03 -4.77
CA ASP A 144 -0.38 6.74 -6.05
C ASP A 144 -1.86 7.13 -6.22
N CYS A 145 -2.29 8.12 -5.44
CA CYS A 145 -3.66 8.61 -5.42
C CYS A 145 -3.74 10.07 -4.95
N CYS A 146 -4.90 10.71 -5.18
CA CYS A 146 -5.18 12.02 -4.60
C CYS A 146 -5.20 11.95 -3.07
N PHE A 147 -4.84 13.06 -2.41
CA PHE A 147 -4.86 13.19 -0.96
C PHE A 147 -3.91 12.23 -0.19
N ALA A 148 -2.93 11.63 -0.85
CA ALA A 148 -1.94 10.74 -0.20
C ALA A 148 -1.20 11.40 0.98
N GLY A 149 -1.04 12.72 0.98
CA GLY A 149 -0.47 13.47 2.08
C GLY A 149 -1.19 13.31 3.42
N GLN A 150 -2.50 13.05 3.41
CA GLN A 150 -3.29 12.79 4.62
C GLN A 150 -2.88 11.49 5.35
N ALA A 151 -2.24 10.57 4.63
CA ALA A 151 -1.72 9.34 5.23
C ALA A 151 -0.57 9.62 6.21
N ILE A 152 0.20 10.68 6.01
CA ILE A 152 1.33 11.08 6.87
C ILE A 152 0.80 11.59 8.21
N GLU A 153 -0.25 12.39 8.21
CA GLU A 153 -0.85 12.95 9.44
C GLU A 153 -1.35 11.84 10.37
N ALA A 154 -2.04 10.84 9.83
CA ALA A 154 -2.54 9.69 10.60
C ALA A 154 -1.42 8.85 11.23
N LEU A 155 -0.22 8.83 10.66
CA LEU A 155 0.94 8.12 11.23
C LEU A 155 1.64 8.92 12.33
N THR A 156 1.59 10.26 12.28
CA THR A 156 2.25 11.13 13.27
C THR A 156 1.44 11.34 14.53
N ASP A 157 0.12 11.33 14.46
CA ASP A 157 -0.76 11.48 15.63
C ASP A 157 -0.64 10.33 16.66
N SER A 158 -0.05 9.20 16.26
CA SER A 158 0.22 8.06 17.16
C SER A 158 1.46 8.23 18.04
N CYS A 159 2.26 9.29 17.85
CA CYS A 159 3.47 9.60 18.61
C CYS A 159 3.29 10.73 19.67
N GLY A 160 2.07 10.98 20.14
CA GLY A 160 1.83 11.93 21.22
C GLY A 160 2.46 11.46 22.55
N PRO A 161 3.05 12.37 23.36
CA PRO A 161 3.67 12.01 24.62
C PRO A 161 2.60 11.42 25.57
N GLN A 162 2.83 10.22 26.07
CA GLN A 162 2.08 9.69 27.19
C GLN A 162 2.43 10.54 28.41
N ASN A 163 1.58 11.50 28.74
CA ASN A 163 1.64 12.18 30.05
C ASN A 163 1.31 11.15 31.13
N HIS A 164 2.33 10.59 31.72
CA HIS A 164 2.23 9.99 33.05
C HIS A 164 2.11 11.14 34.06
N SER A 165 0.89 11.52 34.38
CA SER A 165 0.60 12.27 35.59
C SER A 165 0.44 11.28 36.74
N GLY A 166 1.40 11.36 37.70
CA GLY A 166 1.43 10.58 38.93
C GLY A 166 0.31 10.92 39.89
#